data_495660cccbf173c01dc8395d0b653984
#
_entry.id   495660cccbf173c01dc8395d0b653984
#
_cell.length_a   1.000
_cell.length_b   1.000
_cell.length_c   1.000
_cell.angle_alpha   90.00
_cell.angle_beta   90.00
_cell.angle_gamma   90.00
#
_symmetry.space_group_name_H-M   'P 1'
#
loop_
_entity.id
_entity.type
_entity.pdbx_description
1 polymer ?
#
loop_
_entity_poly.entity_id
_entity_poly.type
_entity_poly.pdbx_seq_one_letter_code
_entity_poly.pdbx_strand_id
1 'polypeptide(L)'
;MSTPSNNKKIIVIDGLIGAGKTTLINLLIQKYKADGLKVCACLEPVELWRETGALEHFYKDVNAHAYEFQTFAYVTRIKSVLETLESNPDADIFILERSIFTDRYIFVEMLKDKLGPVRITMYNMWWDMWSKLLPFKPSTWVFLDTSLQEANRRICIRDRSEESTVDIEYQRKLQETHTAFYNKLKADGEHVVIIDSALMDSNFINDNTVLNNIAVQVINY
;
A
#
# COMPACT_ATOMS: atom_id res chain seq x y z
N MET A 1 4.28 17.64 -21.30
CA MET A 1 3.46 17.02 -20.23
C MET A 1 2.92 18.15 -19.37
N SER A 2 1.60 18.37 -19.38
CA SER A 2 0.98 19.37 -18.52
C SER A 2 1.12 18.91 -17.06
N THR A 3 1.68 19.75 -16.21
CA THR A 3 1.66 19.54 -14.76
C THR A 3 0.22 19.33 -14.32
N PRO A 4 -0.10 18.24 -13.58
CA PRO A 4 -1.46 18.06 -13.06
C PRO A 4 -1.80 19.27 -12.18
N SER A 5 -3.03 19.76 -12.30
CA SER A 5 -3.53 20.86 -11.50
C SER A 5 -3.32 20.55 -10.01
N ASN A 6 -2.92 21.55 -9.24
CA ASN A 6 -2.42 21.50 -7.85
C ASN A 6 -3.46 21.04 -6.81
N ASN A 7 -4.52 20.32 -7.19
CA ASN A 7 -5.67 20.02 -6.33
C ASN A 7 -6.01 18.52 -6.24
N LYS A 8 -5.19 17.61 -6.82
CA LYS A 8 -5.47 16.18 -6.75
C LYS A 8 -5.03 15.62 -5.41
N LYS A 9 -5.93 14.96 -4.68
CA LYS A 9 -5.61 14.29 -3.44
C LYS A 9 -5.11 12.87 -3.70
N ILE A 10 -3.94 12.54 -3.19
CA ILE A 10 -3.35 11.21 -3.28
C ILE A 10 -3.37 10.58 -1.89
N ILE A 11 -4.13 9.54 -1.71
CA ILE A 11 -4.30 8.81 -0.46
C ILE A 11 -3.60 7.47 -0.60
N VAL A 12 -2.65 7.17 0.29
CA VAL A 12 -1.98 5.86 0.34
C VAL A 12 -2.58 5.04 1.49
N ILE A 13 -3.06 3.84 1.18
CA ILE A 13 -3.58 2.89 2.18
C ILE A 13 -2.60 1.73 2.34
N ASP A 14 -2.14 1.55 3.56
CA ASP A 14 -1.12 0.57 3.91
C ASP A 14 -1.55 -0.30 5.11
N GLY A 15 -0.79 -1.34 5.39
CA GLY A 15 -1.06 -2.29 6.48
C GLY A 15 -0.53 -3.69 6.16
N LEU A 16 -0.69 -4.61 7.08
CA LEU A 16 -0.25 -6.01 6.96
C LEU A 16 -0.84 -6.72 5.74
N ILE A 17 -0.24 -7.83 5.35
CA ILE A 17 -0.87 -8.79 4.44
C ILE A 17 -2.10 -9.35 5.17
N GLY A 18 -3.26 -9.36 4.52
CA GLY A 18 -4.52 -9.75 5.18
C GLY A 18 -5.21 -8.64 6.01
N ALA A 19 -4.67 -7.41 6.07
CA ALA A 19 -5.27 -6.32 6.85
C ALA A 19 -6.66 -5.87 6.38
N GLY A 20 -7.03 -6.11 5.11
CA GLY A 20 -8.32 -5.67 4.57
C GLY A 20 -8.23 -4.37 3.74
N LYS A 21 -7.04 -3.99 3.29
CA LYS A 21 -6.80 -2.75 2.51
C LYS A 21 -7.73 -2.61 1.31
N THR A 22 -7.81 -3.63 0.47
CA THR A 22 -8.64 -3.62 -0.75
C THR A 22 -10.13 -3.45 -0.40
N THR A 23 -10.58 -4.03 0.72
CA THR A 23 -11.95 -3.86 1.22
C THR A 23 -12.21 -2.40 1.60
N LEU A 24 -11.32 -1.79 2.37
CA LEU A 24 -11.42 -0.38 2.76
C LEU A 24 -11.42 0.53 1.52
N ILE A 25 -10.53 0.28 0.56
CA ILE A 25 -10.45 1.04 -0.70
C ILE A 25 -11.79 1.02 -1.42
N ASN A 26 -12.39 -0.17 -1.59
CA ASN A 26 -13.67 -0.31 -2.28
C ASN A 26 -14.81 0.42 -1.56
N LEU A 27 -14.85 0.38 -0.24
CA LEU A 27 -15.83 1.12 0.56
C LEU A 27 -15.67 2.64 0.43
N LEU A 28 -14.44 3.14 0.50
CA LEU A 28 -14.15 4.56 0.31
C LEU A 28 -14.51 5.04 -1.10
N ILE A 29 -14.23 4.24 -2.13
CA ILE A 29 -14.63 4.55 -3.51
C ILE A 29 -16.15 4.67 -3.62
N GLN A 30 -16.90 3.70 -3.08
CA GLN A 30 -18.36 3.74 -3.10
C GLN A 30 -18.90 4.98 -2.37
N LYS A 31 -18.35 5.26 -1.19
CA LYS A 31 -18.74 6.42 -0.38
C LYS A 31 -18.46 7.74 -1.11
N TYR A 32 -17.25 7.96 -1.60
CA TYR A 32 -16.88 9.20 -2.26
C TYR A 32 -17.64 9.41 -3.57
N LYS A 33 -17.92 8.34 -4.34
CA LYS A 33 -18.77 8.41 -5.52
C LYS A 33 -20.22 8.79 -5.17
N ALA A 34 -20.76 8.24 -4.06
CA ALA A 34 -22.09 8.62 -3.58
C ALA A 34 -22.15 10.09 -3.13
N ASP A 35 -21.03 10.63 -2.65
CA ASP A 35 -20.90 12.05 -2.31
C ASP A 35 -20.63 12.95 -3.53
N GLY A 36 -20.63 12.40 -4.75
CA GLY A 36 -20.43 13.15 -6.00
C GLY A 36 -18.96 13.44 -6.34
N LEU A 37 -17.99 12.83 -5.64
CA LEU A 37 -16.57 13.03 -5.89
C LEU A 37 -16.06 12.11 -6.99
N LYS A 38 -15.14 12.60 -7.81
CA LYS A 38 -14.46 11.82 -8.84
C LYS A 38 -13.26 11.11 -8.22
N VAL A 39 -13.42 9.84 -7.92
CA VAL A 39 -12.40 9.00 -7.26
C VAL A 39 -12.02 7.81 -8.11
N CYS A 40 -10.74 7.49 -8.16
CA CYS A 40 -10.24 6.23 -8.69
C CYS A 40 -9.22 5.59 -7.74
N ALA A 41 -9.00 4.29 -7.92
CA ALA A 41 -8.00 3.55 -7.16
C ALA A 41 -6.95 2.93 -8.08
N CYS A 42 -5.73 2.82 -7.54
CA CYS A 42 -4.67 1.99 -8.08
C CYS A 42 -4.36 0.90 -7.05
N LEU A 43 -4.79 -0.32 -7.35
CA LEU A 43 -4.54 -1.49 -6.51
C LEU A 43 -3.15 -2.06 -6.77
N GLU A 44 -2.64 -2.87 -5.84
CA GLU A 44 -1.41 -3.62 -6.07
C GLU A 44 -1.56 -4.54 -7.30
N PRO A 45 -0.57 -4.58 -8.20
CA PRO A 45 -0.63 -5.44 -9.40
C PRO A 45 -0.29 -6.91 -9.06
N VAL A 46 -0.98 -7.47 -8.04
CA VAL A 46 -0.73 -8.84 -7.53
C VAL A 46 -0.95 -9.90 -8.59
N GLU A 47 -1.95 -9.72 -9.45
CA GLU A 47 -2.22 -10.70 -10.53
C GLU A 47 -1.04 -10.79 -11.49
N LEU A 48 -0.42 -9.67 -11.87
CA LEU A 48 0.79 -9.67 -12.69
C LEU A 48 1.95 -10.42 -12.00
N TRP A 49 2.09 -10.23 -10.67
CA TRP A 49 3.14 -10.92 -9.91
C TRP A 49 2.89 -12.43 -9.80
N ARG A 50 1.63 -12.85 -9.79
CA ARG A 50 1.21 -14.26 -9.82
C ARG A 50 1.42 -14.87 -11.19
N GLU A 51 0.93 -14.26 -12.24
CA GLU A 51 1.03 -14.72 -13.62
C GLU A 51 2.48 -14.89 -14.09
N THR A 52 3.37 -14.01 -13.62
CA THR A 52 4.81 -14.10 -13.91
C THR A 52 5.56 -15.10 -13.03
N GLY A 53 4.91 -15.67 -12.01
CA GLY A 53 5.55 -16.52 -10.99
C GLY A 53 6.47 -15.77 -10.02
N ALA A 54 6.57 -14.43 -10.12
CA ALA A 54 7.51 -13.65 -9.32
C ALA A 54 7.19 -13.71 -7.82
N LEU A 55 5.91 -13.73 -7.47
CA LEU A 55 5.46 -13.79 -6.08
C LEU A 55 5.75 -15.18 -5.47
N GLU A 56 5.51 -16.24 -6.21
CA GLU A 56 5.82 -17.61 -5.79
C GLU A 56 7.33 -17.80 -5.60
N HIS A 57 8.16 -17.38 -6.56
CA HIS A 57 9.62 -17.42 -6.45
C HIS A 57 10.13 -16.67 -5.23
N PHE A 58 9.59 -15.49 -4.96
CA PHE A 58 9.96 -14.69 -3.79
C PHE A 58 9.69 -15.42 -2.48
N TYR A 59 8.48 -15.94 -2.30
CA TYR A 59 8.14 -16.62 -1.06
C TYR A 59 8.81 -17.99 -0.89
N LYS A 60 9.16 -18.66 -1.99
CA LYS A 60 9.89 -19.93 -1.96
C LYS A 60 11.31 -19.78 -1.40
N ASP A 61 12.01 -18.72 -1.76
CA ASP A 61 13.34 -18.38 -1.23
C ASP A 61 13.52 -16.86 -1.18
N VAL A 62 13.10 -16.28 -0.06
CA VAL A 62 13.21 -14.83 0.15
C VAL A 62 14.65 -14.33 0.08
N ASN A 63 15.64 -15.15 0.49
CA ASN A 63 17.05 -14.73 0.47
C ASN A 63 17.58 -14.64 -0.97
N ALA A 64 17.22 -15.59 -1.81
CA ALA A 64 17.63 -15.60 -3.21
C ALA A 64 16.94 -14.50 -4.03
N HIS A 65 15.63 -14.33 -3.85
CA HIS A 65 14.76 -13.59 -4.79
C HIS A 65 14.25 -12.23 -4.25
N ALA A 66 14.70 -11.80 -3.06
CA ALA A 66 14.24 -10.53 -2.50
C ALA A 66 14.51 -9.32 -3.41
N TYR A 67 15.69 -9.25 -4.03
CA TYR A 67 16.06 -8.12 -4.88
C TYR A 67 15.24 -8.07 -6.16
N GLU A 68 15.13 -9.19 -6.84
CA GLU A 68 14.36 -9.32 -8.08
C GLU A 68 12.89 -8.94 -7.84
N PHE A 69 12.29 -9.50 -6.77
CA PHE A 69 10.90 -9.22 -6.46
C PHE A 69 10.68 -7.76 -6.03
N GLN A 70 11.52 -7.21 -5.15
CA GLN A 70 11.37 -5.82 -4.71
C GLN A 70 11.56 -4.83 -5.88
N THR A 71 12.47 -5.11 -6.81
CA THR A 71 12.65 -4.30 -8.01
C THR A 71 11.45 -4.41 -8.95
N PHE A 72 10.93 -5.61 -9.14
CA PHE A 72 9.76 -5.86 -9.98
C PHE A 72 8.50 -5.21 -9.39
N ALA A 73 8.25 -5.37 -8.08
CA ALA A 73 7.14 -4.74 -7.39
C ALA A 73 7.19 -3.20 -7.53
N TYR A 74 8.36 -2.62 -7.33
CA TYR A 74 8.60 -1.19 -7.47
C TYR A 74 8.29 -0.66 -8.88
N VAL A 75 8.86 -1.29 -9.92
CA VAL A 75 8.67 -0.87 -11.33
C VAL A 75 7.21 -1.02 -11.76
N THR A 76 6.59 -2.14 -11.43
CA THR A 76 5.19 -2.40 -11.80
C THR A 76 4.23 -1.47 -11.07
N ARG A 77 4.51 -1.10 -9.81
CA ARG A 77 3.74 -0.12 -9.06
C ARG A 77 3.84 1.28 -9.67
N ILE A 78 5.04 1.73 -10.02
CA ILE A 78 5.22 3.01 -10.73
C ILE A 78 4.40 3.03 -12.01
N LYS A 79 4.53 1.98 -12.83
CA LYS A 79 3.79 1.86 -14.08
C LYS A 79 2.28 1.97 -13.83
N SER A 80 1.73 1.17 -12.91
CA SER A 80 0.29 1.16 -12.61
C SER A 80 -0.21 2.51 -12.12
N VAL A 81 0.57 3.21 -11.28
CA VAL A 81 0.18 4.54 -10.79
C VAL A 81 0.17 5.56 -11.93
N LEU A 82 1.20 5.59 -12.78
CA LEU A 82 1.27 6.51 -13.91
C LEU A 82 0.14 6.27 -14.90
N GLU A 83 -0.14 5.02 -15.26
CA GLU A 83 -1.25 4.64 -16.13
C GLU A 83 -2.62 5.02 -15.52
N THR A 84 -2.78 4.85 -14.20
CA THR A 84 -4.01 5.23 -13.48
C THR A 84 -4.22 6.75 -13.52
N LEU A 85 -3.17 7.54 -13.31
CA LEU A 85 -3.22 9.00 -13.36
C LEU A 85 -3.54 9.50 -14.77
N GLU A 86 -2.91 8.93 -15.80
CA GLU A 86 -3.11 9.28 -17.20
C GLU A 86 -4.51 8.95 -17.69
N SER A 87 -5.03 7.77 -17.31
CA SER A 87 -6.36 7.30 -17.70
C SER A 87 -7.51 8.01 -16.97
N ASN A 88 -7.22 8.72 -15.88
CA ASN A 88 -8.24 9.39 -15.06
C ASN A 88 -7.88 10.87 -14.83
N PRO A 89 -7.75 11.68 -15.90
CA PRO A 89 -7.30 13.07 -15.77
C PRO A 89 -8.27 13.94 -14.96
N ASP A 90 -9.55 13.59 -14.94
CA ASP A 90 -10.62 14.33 -14.25
C ASP A 90 -10.86 13.85 -12.80
N ALA A 91 -10.11 12.86 -12.30
CA ALA A 91 -10.27 12.41 -10.93
C ALA A 91 -9.69 13.44 -9.94
N ASP A 92 -10.45 13.71 -8.89
CA ASP A 92 -10.05 14.60 -7.79
C ASP A 92 -9.24 13.85 -6.73
N ILE A 93 -9.55 12.56 -6.55
CA ILE A 93 -8.99 11.69 -5.52
C ILE A 93 -8.44 10.42 -6.16
N PHE A 94 -7.21 10.08 -5.80
CA PHE A 94 -6.56 8.81 -6.13
C PHE A 94 -6.26 8.05 -4.84
N ILE A 95 -6.75 6.82 -4.73
CA ILE A 95 -6.48 5.93 -3.61
C ILE A 95 -5.51 4.86 -4.07
N LEU A 96 -4.32 4.83 -3.50
CA LEU A 96 -3.28 3.87 -3.84
C LEU A 96 -3.24 2.76 -2.78
N GLU A 97 -3.32 1.49 -3.21
CA GLU A 97 -2.99 0.37 -2.34
C GLU A 97 -1.48 0.24 -2.29
N ARG A 98 -0.88 0.69 -1.18
CA ARG A 98 0.56 0.86 -0.99
C ARG A 98 1.15 1.92 -1.95
N SER A 99 2.44 2.12 -1.86
CA SER A 99 3.15 3.09 -2.68
C SER A 99 4.63 2.72 -2.83
N ILE A 100 5.36 3.45 -3.66
CA ILE A 100 6.82 3.30 -3.74
C ILE A 100 7.52 3.58 -2.41
N PHE A 101 6.92 4.42 -1.56
CA PHE A 101 7.43 4.67 -0.21
C PHE A 101 7.28 3.43 0.68
N THR A 102 6.17 2.70 0.54
CA THR A 102 5.97 1.40 1.17
C THR A 102 7.05 0.41 0.74
N ASP A 103 7.32 0.31 -0.56
CA ASP A 103 8.36 -0.57 -1.08
C ASP A 103 9.71 -0.22 -0.46
N ARG A 104 10.09 1.07 -0.43
CA ARG A 104 11.39 1.51 0.06
C ARG A 104 11.54 1.47 1.57
N TYR A 105 10.57 2.02 2.30
CA TYR A 105 10.71 2.25 3.74
C TYR A 105 10.15 1.12 4.60
N ILE A 106 9.39 0.20 4.01
CA ILE A 106 8.84 -0.95 4.70
C ILE A 106 9.49 -2.23 4.18
N PHE A 107 9.24 -2.63 2.95
CA PHE A 107 9.68 -3.94 2.45
C PHE A 107 11.21 -4.02 2.25
N VAL A 108 11.83 -3.05 1.61
CA VAL A 108 13.29 -3.05 1.43
C VAL A 108 14.00 -2.89 2.77
N GLU A 109 13.48 -2.07 3.68
CA GLU A 109 14.05 -1.92 5.02
C GLU A 109 13.96 -3.22 5.83
N MET A 110 12.82 -3.90 5.78
CA MET A 110 12.62 -5.21 6.42
C MET A 110 13.58 -6.29 5.86
N LEU A 111 13.92 -6.19 4.58
CA LEU A 111 14.72 -7.19 3.85
C LEU A 111 16.19 -6.78 3.65
N LYS A 112 16.63 -5.67 4.22
CA LYS A 112 17.95 -5.08 3.95
C LYS A 112 19.13 -6.04 4.18
N ASP A 113 19.06 -6.85 5.23
CA ASP A 113 20.11 -7.81 5.56
C ASP A 113 20.20 -8.95 4.51
N LYS A 114 19.11 -9.25 3.82
CA LYS A 114 19.03 -10.25 2.75
C LYS A 114 19.46 -9.70 1.40
N LEU A 115 19.26 -8.41 1.17
CA LEU A 115 19.64 -7.76 -0.08
C LEU A 115 21.15 -7.55 -0.20
N GLY A 116 21.82 -7.25 0.90
CA GLY A 116 23.22 -6.91 0.91
C GLY A 116 23.54 -5.52 0.33
N PRO A 117 24.75 -5.01 0.52
CA PRO A 117 25.06 -3.59 0.28
C PRO A 117 24.97 -3.17 -1.19
N VAL A 118 25.37 -4.02 -2.12
CA VAL A 118 25.35 -3.69 -3.57
C VAL A 118 23.92 -3.54 -4.07
N ARG A 119 23.06 -4.52 -3.79
CA ARG A 119 21.66 -4.51 -4.23
C ARG A 119 20.89 -3.35 -3.60
N ILE A 120 21.14 -3.05 -2.31
CA ILE A 120 20.56 -1.86 -1.66
C ILE A 120 21.01 -0.58 -2.34
N THR A 121 22.28 -0.45 -2.68
CA THR A 121 22.79 0.73 -3.39
C THR A 121 22.08 0.88 -4.74
N MET A 122 21.98 -0.19 -5.52
CA MET A 122 21.27 -0.18 -6.80
C MET A 122 19.80 0.21 -6.64
N TYR A 123 19.10 -0.37 -5.65
CA TYR A 123 17.71 -0.03 -5.36
C TYR A 123 17.54 1.44 -4.99
N ASN A 124 18.41 1.97 -4.13
CA ASN A 124 18.40 3.38 -3.74
C ASN A 124 18.61 4.32 -4.91
N MET A 125 19.49 3.98 -5.88
CA MET A 125 19.67 4.78 -7.10
C MET A 125 18.38 4.84 -7.94
N TRP A 126 17.69 3.72 -8.12
CA TRP A 126 16.38 3.68 -8.76
C TRP A 126 15.35 4.52 -8.01
N TRP A 127 15.30 4.34 -6.69
CA TRP A 127 14.36 5.07 -5.84
C TRP A 127 14.59 6.58 -5.89
N ASP A 128 15.84 7.03 -5.77
CA ASP A 128 16.20 8.45 -5.84
C ASP A 128 15.83 9.09 -7.19
N MET A 129 15.94 8.34 -8.26
CA MET A 129 15.56 8.80 -9.58
C MET A 129 14.05 8.92 -9.75
N TRP A 130 13.32 7.86 -9.44
CA TRP A 130 11.88 7.81 -9.67
C TRP A 130 11.09 8.63 -8.65
N SER A 131 11.49 8.68 -7.38
CA SER A 131 10.79 9.49 -6.36
C SER A 131 10.78 10.98 -6.68
N LYS A 132 11.76 11.45 -7.44
CA LYS A 132 11.84 12.84 -7.92
C LYS A 132 11.05 13.10 -9.20
N LEU A 133 10.81 12.03 -9.99
CA LEU A 133 10.11 12.13 -11.28
C LEU A 133 8.61 11.89 -11.16
N LEU A 134 8.13 11.33 -10.04
CA LEU A 134 6.70 11.14 -9.83
C LEU A 134 5.98 12.50 -9.78
N PRO A 135 4.88 12.66 -10.54
CA PRO A 135 4.18 13.92 -10.66
C PRO A 135 3.25 14.22 -9.46
N PHE A 136 3.44 13.53 -8.34
CA PHE A 136 2.58 13.69 -7.14
C PHE A 136 3.34 13.39 -5.86
N LYS A 137 2.79 13.92 -4.75
CA LYS A 137 3.14 13.56 -3.37
C LYS A 137 1.88 13.07 -2.65
N PRO A 138 1.94 12.02 -1.82
CA PRO A 138 0.80 11.64 -0.98
C PRO A 138 0.35 12.79 -0.09
N SER A 139 -0.95 13.04 -0.04
CA SER A 139 -1.55 14.03 0.85
C SER A 139 -2.03 13.42 2.15
N THR A 140 -2.34 12.12 2.14
CA THR A 140 -2.82 11.37 3.31
C THR A 140 -2.22 9.97 3.31
N TRP A 141 -1.76 9.55 4.47
CA TRP A 141 -1.26 8.22 4.75
C TRP A 141 -2.24 7.51 5.66
N VAL A 142 -2.82 6.43 5.21
CA VAL A 142 -3.75 5.60 5.99
C VAL A 142 -3.06 4.30 6.36
N PHE A 143 -2.97 4.03 7.65
CA PHE A 143 -2.50 2.75 8.16
C PHE A 143 -3.66 1.96 8.75
N LEU A 144 -3.92 0.80 8.14
CA LEU A 144 -4.92 -0.14 8.64
C LEU A 144 -4.26 -1.04 9.69
N ASP A 145 -4.46 -0.68 10.95
CA ASP A 145 -3.92 -1.41 12.11
C ASP A 145 -4.70 -2.69 12.32
N THR A 146 -3.98 -3.82 12.23
CA THR A 146 -4.55 -5.17 12.30
C THR A 146 -3.69 -6.03 13.21
N SER A 147 -4.32 -6.76 14.12
CA SER A 147 -3.58 -7.72 14.93
C SER A 147 -2.96 -8.82 14.07
N LEU A 148 -1.79 -9.33 14.49
CA LEU A 148 -1.11 -10.41 13.77
C LEU A 148 -2.00 -11.65 13.61
N GLN A 149 -2.77 -11.97 14.66
CA GLN A 149 -3.68 -13.11 14.66
C GLN A 149 -4.78 -12.94 13.61
N GLU A 150 -5.39 -11.76 13.54
CA GLU A 150 -6.47 -11.50 12.59
C GLU A 150 -5.93 -11.43 11.15
N ALA A 151 -4.79 -10.80 10.93
CA ALA A 151 -4.15 -10.77 9.63
C ALA A 151 -3.85 -12.18 9.11
N ASN A 152 -3.27 -13.05 9.95
CA ASN A 152 -3.00 -14.44 9.60
C ASN A 152 -4.31 -15.24 9.37
N ARG A 153 -5.32 -15.07 10.20
CA ARG A 153 -6.64 -15.70 10.00
C ARG A 153 -7.21 -15.36 8.62
N ARG A 154 -7.14 -14.08 8.22
CA ARG A 154 -7.62 -13.62 6.92
C ARG A 154 -6.80 -14.16 5.74
N ILE A 155 -5.47 -14.32 5.89
CA ILE A 155 -4.61 -14.97 4.90
C ILE A 155 -5.06 -16.42 4.70
N CYS A 156 -5.25 -17.19 5.79
CA CYS A 156 -5.70 -18.58 5.72
C CYS A 156 -7.08 -18.72 5.05
N ILE A 157 -8.04 -17.82 5.35
CA ILE A 157 -9.37 -17.85 4.74
C ILE A 157 -9.32 -17.53 3.24
N ARG A 158 -8.44 -16.59 2.85
CA ARG A 158 -8.25 -16.20 1.44
C ARG A 158 -7.61 -17.30 0.59
N ASP A 159 -6.85 -18.19 1.23
CA ASP A 159 -6.26 -19.41 0.67
C ASP A 159 -5.51 -19.20 -0.67
N ARG A 160 -4.67 -18.16 -0.72
CA ARG A 160 -3.76 -17.97 -1.83
C ARG A 160 -2.55 -18.88 -1.65
N SER A 161 -2.33 -19.77 -2.62
CA SER A 161 -1.25 -20.78 -2.57
C SER A 161 0.13 -20.18 -2.36
N GLU A 162 0.41 -19.03 -2.99
CA GLU A 162 1.69 -18.32 -2.88
C GLU A 162 1.92 -17.69 -1.51
N GLU A 163 0.86 -17.41 -0.74
CA GLU A 163 0.96 -16.83 0.60
C GLU A 163 1.06 -17.89 1.71
N SER A 164 1.03 -19.18 1.37
CA SER A 164 1.09 -20.29 2.34
C SER A 164 2.39 -20.31 3.17
N THR A 165 3.44 -19.66 2.69
CA THR A 165 4.74 -19.53 3.37
C THR A 165 4.92 -18.21 4.13
N VAL A 166 3.90 -17.33 4.11
CA VAL A 166 3.91 -16.10 4.93
C VAL A 166 3.67 -16.49 6.38
N ASP A 167 4.75 -16.60 7.14
CA ASP A 167 4.70 -16.94 8.54
C ASP A 167 4.42 -15.73 9.46
N ILE A 168 4.13 -16.01 10.72
CA ILE A 168 3.82 -14.97 11.70
C ILE A 168 5.04 -14.08 12.01
N GLU A 169 6.24 -14.59 11.85
CA GLU A 169 7.47 -13.85 12.09
C GLU A 169 7.72 -12.83 10.97
N TYR A 170 7.43 -13.21 9.72
CA TYR A 170 7.43 -12.26 8.59
C TYR A 170 6.43 -11.12 8.82
N GLN A 171 5.21 -11.45 9.22
CA GLN A 171 4.17 -10.46 9.53
C GLN A 171 4.55 -9.57 10.73
N ARG A 172 5.24 -10.11 11.74
CA ARG A 172 5.74 -9.33 12.88
C ARG A 172 6.75 -8.28 12.44
N LYS A 173 7.76 -8.68 11.67
CA LYS A 173 8.75 -7.76 11.11
C LYS A 173 8.10 -6.71 10.22
N LEU A 174 7.12 -7.13 9.43
CA LEU A 174 6.35 -6.21 8.60
C LEU A 174 5.59 -5.18 9.46
N GLN A 175 4.99 -5.60 10.58
CA GLN A 175 4.32 -4.70 11.51
C GLN A 175 5.29 -3.70 12.17
N GLU A 176 6.46 -4.18 12.60
CA GLU A 176 7.49 -3.33 13.20
C GLU A 176 7.98 -2.25 12.21
N THR A 177 8.25 -2.63 10.98
CA THR A 177 8.68 -1.67 9.94
C THR A 177 7.57 -0.69 9.54
N HIS A 178 6.31 -1.12 9.48
CA HIS A 178 5.17 -0.22 9.32
C HIS A 178 5.12 0.80 10.45
N THR A 179 5.18 0.34 11.69
CA THR A 179 5.10 1.21 12.88
C THR A 179 6.22 2.25 12.88
N ALA A 180 7.46 1.83 12.56
CA ALA A 180 8.59 2.75 12.46
C ALA A 180 8.38 3.81 11.37
N PHE A 181 7.90 3.41 10.20
CA PHE A 181 7.66 4.32 9.08
C PHE A 181 6.54 5.33 9.40
N TYR A 182 5.41 4.88 9.94
CA TYR A 182 4.31 5.78 10.28
C TYR A 182 4.64 6.73 11.43
N ASN A 183 5.43 6.30 12.41
CA ASN A 183 5.93 7.19 13.45
C ASN A 183 6.85 8.27 12.87
N LYS A 184 7.69 7.91 11.89
CA LYS A 184 8.51 8.87 11.16
C LYS A 184 7.64 9.87 10.40
N LEU A 185 6.65 9.43 9.63
CA LEU A 185 5.74 10.31 8.91
C LEU A 185 5.04 11.31 9.83
N LYS A 186 4.56 10.85 11.00
CA LYS A 186 3.97 11.73 12.02
C LYS A 186 4.96 12.75 12.54
N ALA A 187 6.20 12.33 12.81
CA ALA A 187 7.26 13.24 13.29
C ALA A 187 7.64 14.27 12.21
N ASP A 188 7.57 13.91 10.94
CA ASP A 188 7.81 14.79 9.80
C ASP A 188 6.62 15.73 9.51
N GLY A 189 5.51 15.63 10.27
CA GLY A 189 4.31 16.47 10.12
C GLY A 189 3.38 16.05 8.98
N GLU A 190 3.54 14.84 8.44
CA GLU A 190 2.66 14.30 7.41
C GLU A 190 1.29 13.91 8.00
N HIS A 191 0.22 14.01 7.21
CA HIS A 191 -1.11 13.59 7.64
C HIS A 191 -1.22 12.07 7.66
N VAL A 192 -1.28 11.50 8.85
CA VAL A 192 -1.36 10.06 9.10
C VAL A 192 -2.64 9.71 9.84
N VAL A 193 -3.47 8.87 9.21
CA VAL A 193 -4.71 8.32 9.79
C VAL A 193 -4.48 6.85 10.13
N ILE A 194 -4.71 6.46 11.38
CA ILE A 194 -4.67 5.05 11.80
C ILE A 194 -6.11 4.57 11.98
N ILE A 195 -6.44 3.48 11.30
CA ILE A 195 -7.77 2.85 11.34
C ILE A 195 -7.62 1.47 11.93
N ASP A 196 -8.34 1.20 13.02
CA ASP A 196 -8.46 -0.15 13.57
C ASP A 196 -9.20 -1.06 12.57
N SER A 197 -8.57 -2.14 12.14
CA SER A 197 -9.17 -3.08 11.21
C SER A 197 -10.37 -3.85 11.78
N ALA A 198 -10.55 -3.87 13.10
CA ALA A 198 -11.75 -4.41 13.72
C ALA A 198 -13.02 -3.64 13.28
N LEU A 199 -12.88 -2.35 12.93
CA LEU A 199 -13.95 -1.55 12.34
C LEU A 199 -14.35 -2.02 10.93
N MET A 200 -13.58 -2.95 10.34
CA MET A 200 -13.85 -3.52 9.01
C MET A 200 -14.62 -4.87 9.07
N ASP A 201 -15.00 -5.32 10.25
CA ASP A 201 -15.80 -6.53 10.39
C ASP A 201 -17.25 -6.28 9.93
N SER A 202 -17.94 -7.35 9.50
CA SER A 202 -19.26 -7.29 8.84
C SER A 202 -20.32 -6.51 9.63
N ASN A 203 -20.22 -6.47 10.94
CA ASN A 203 -21.14 -5.72 11.81
C ASN A 203 -20.92 -4.19 11.73
N PHE A 204 -19.70 -3.74 11.41
CA PHE A 204 -19.34 -2.33 11.32
C PHE A 204 -19.30 -1.80 9.88
N ILE A 205 -19.02 -2.67 8.88
CA ILE A 205 -19.02 -2.29 7.46
C ILE A 205 -20.39 -1.73 7.03
N ASN A 206 -21.46 -2.21 7.62
CA ASN A 206 -22.83 -1.77 7.35
C ASN A 206 -23.23 -0.53 8.16
N ASP A 207 -22.38 -0.05 9.07
CA ASP A 207 -22.63 1.17 9.83
C ASP A 207 -22.11 2.39 9.02
N ASN A 208 -23.04 3.06 8.36
CA ASN A 208 -22.77 4.28 7.60
C ASN A 208 -22.06 5.37 8.44
N THR A 209 -22.25 5.37 9.76
CA THR A 209 -21.64 6.36 10.65
C THR A 209 -20.13 6.13 10.75
N VAL A 210 -19.70 4.88 10.93
CA VAL A 210 -18.27 4.52 11.00
C VAL A 210 -17.59 4.82 9.68
N LEU A 211 -18.16 4.38 8.56
CA LEU A 211 -17.59 4.63 7.24
C LEU A 211 -17.52 6.14 6.94
N ASN A 212 -18.54 6.89 7.29
CA ASN A 212 -18.54 8.36 7.12
C ASN A 212 -17.41 9.01 7.94
N ASN A 213 -17.23 8.61 9.19
CA ASN A 213 -16.15 9.16 10.05
C ASN A 213 -14.77 8.84 9.48
N ILE A 214 -14.54 7.61 9.00
CA ILE A 214 -13.30 7.21 8.33
C ILE A 214 -13.10 8.06 7.06
N ALA A 215 -14.11 8.16 6.20
CA ALA A 215 -14.02 8.91 4.95
C ALA A 215 -13.68 10.38 5.19
N VAL A 216 -14.29 11.01 6.20
CA VAL A 216 -14.00 12.40 6.58
C VAL A 216 -12.56 12.55 7.07
N GLN A 217 -12.06 11.65 7.94
CA GLN A 217 -10.69 11.71 8.44
C GLN A 217 -9.66 11.54 7.30
N VAL A 218 -9.95 10.67 6.33
CA VAL A 218 -9.05 10.37 5.21
C VAL A 218 -8.97 11.52 4.21
N ILE A 219 -10.05 12.26 4.00
CA ILE A 219 -10.11 13.31 2.97
C ILE A 219 -9.85 14.72 3.51
N ASN A 220 -10.13 14.98 4.79
CA ASN A 220 -10.06 16.31 5.40
C ASN A 220 -8.65 16.64 5.89
N TYR A 221 -7.80 17.01 4.91
CA TYR A 221 -6.52 17.66 5.19
C TYR A 221 -6.12 18.63 4.09
#